data_80fbde58b57ac34bc269130a9c32d3a5
#
_entry.id   80fbde58b57ac34bc269130a9c32d3a5
#
_cell.length_a   1.000
_cell.length_b   1.000
_cell.length_c   1.000
_cell.angle_alpha   90.00
_cell.angle_beta   90.00
_cell.angle_gamma   90.00
#
_symmetry.space_group_name_H-M   'P 1'
#
loop_
_entity.id
_entity.type
_entity.pdbx_description
1 polymer ?
#
loop_
_entity_poly.entity_id
_entity_poly.type
_entity_poly.pdbx_seq_one_letter_code
_entity_poly.pdbx_strand_id
1 'polypeptide(L)'
;MCKKTYKSWIAAIAAITACVLFAVNFRVTFVDGQSMEPTLKSHQLVLVKRTAASIQRDDIIVFRVDETVYIKRVVAVAGDTVQLKDSRVYINHVYLSPYTCDADIAAAYNLEADHYFVLG
;
A
#
# COMPACT_ATOMS: atom_id res chain seq x y z
N MET A 1 14.03 45.40 -21.70
CA MET A 1 14.04 44.09 -22.38
C MET A 1 14.52 42.94 -21.51
N CYS A 2 15.22 43.14 -20.41
CA CYS A 2 15.71 42.07 -19.54
C CYS A 2 14.69 41.46 -18.54
N LYS A 3 13.50 42.02 -18.39
CA LYS A 3 12.50 41.55 -17.41
C LYS A 3 11.71 40.29 -17.83
N LYS A 4 11.74 39.91 -19.07
CA LYS A 4 10.98 38.76 -19.60
C LYS A 4 11.74 37.45 -19.51
N THR A 5 13.04 37.46 -19.58
CA THR A 5 13.90 36.27 -19.59
C THR A 5 14.05 35.63 -18.22
N TYR A 6 14.22 36.40 -17.15
CA TYR A 6 14.38 35.80 -15.81
C TYR A 6 13.09 35.13 -15.29
N LYS A 7 11.90 35.64 -15.65
CA LYS A 7 10.63 34.97 -15.31
C LYS A 7 10.51 33.59 -15.96
N SER A 8 11.01 33.44 -17.19
CA SER A 8 11.04 32.18 -17.89
C SER A 8 11.97 31.18 -17.22
N TRP A 9 13.14 31.60 -16.76
CA TRP A 9 14.09 30.75 -16.04
C TRP A 9 13.57 30.33 -14.68
N ILE A 10 12.91 31.24 -13.94
CA ILE A 10 12.27 30.90 -12.66
C ILE A 10 11.17 29.87 -12.86
N ALA A 11 10.33 30.02 -13.89
CA ALA A 11 9.29 29.06 -14.21
C ALA A 11 9.87 27.68 -14.59
N ALA A 12 10.94 27.66 -15.37
CA ALA A 12 11.63 26.43 -15.74
C ALA A 12 12.23 25.72 -14.51
N ILE A 13 12.90 26.44 -13.63
CA ILE A 13 13.46 25.90 -12.39
C ILE A 13 12.34 25.36 -11.50
N ALA A 14 11.25 26.07 -11.32
CA ALA A 14 10.10 25.63 -10.53
C ALA A 14 9.49 24.34 -11.10
N ALA A 15 9.34 24.25 -12.42
CA ALA A 15 8.82 23.06 -13.08
C ALA A 15 9.76 21.84 -12.89
N ILE A 16 11.06 22.03 -13.05
CA ILE A 16 12.05 20.97 -12.84
C ILE A 16 12.04 20.51 -11.38
N THR A 17 11.99 21.45 -10.43
CA THR A 17 11.92 21.14 -8.99
C THR A 17 10.65 20.34 -8.67
N ALA A 18 9.50 20.74 -9.20
CA ALA A 18 8.24 20.02 -9.02
C ALA A 18 8.31 18.60 -9.61
N CYS A 19 8.89 18.42 -10.79
CA CYS A 19 9.10 17.10 -11.40
C CYS A 19 10.01 16.20 -10.57
N VAL A 20 11.10 16.76 -10.05
CA VAL A 20 12.04 16.01 -9.18
C VAL A 20 11.36 15.61 -7.88
N LEU A 21 10.63 16.52 -7.21
CA LEU A 21 9.89 16.23 -6.00
C LEU A 21 8.82 15.14 -6.25
N PHE A 22 8.13 15.20 -7.37
CA PHE A 22 7.16 14.17 -7.74
C PHE A 22 7.85 12.82 -7.95
N ALA A 23 8.92 12.75 -8.73
CA ALA A 23 9.66 11.53 -9.02
C ALA A 23 10.28 10.88 -7.76
N VAL A 24 10.68 11.70 -6.77
CA VAL A 24 11.22 11.20 -5.48
C VAL A 24 10.12 10.62 -4.60
N ASN A 25 8.93 11.22 -4.60
CA ASN A 25 7.82 10.82 -3.72
C ASN A 25 6.93 9.73 -4.32
N PHE A 26 6.90 9.59 -5.62
CA PHE A 26 6.00 8.65 -6.30
C PHE A 26 6.76 7.68 -7.20
N ARG A 27 6.21 6.51 -7.36
CA ARG A 27 6.68 5.49 -8.29
C ARG A 27 5.51 4.88 -9.03
N VAL A 28 5.67 4.71 -10.33
CA VAL A 28 4.72 3.99 -11.15
C VAL A 28 5.13 2.52 -11.20
N THR A 29 4.20 1.62 -11.00
CA THR A 29 4.42 0.18 -11.12
C THR A 29 3.22 -0.52 -11.73
N PHE A 30 3.41 -1.72 -12.24
CA PHE A 30 2.33 -2.56 -12.73
C PHE A 30 1.92 -3.56 -11.65
N VAL A 31 0.63 -3.84 -11.60
CA VAL A 31 0.09 -4.92 -10.77
C VAL A 31 0.35 -6.24 -11.48
N ASP A 32 1.01 -7.16 -10.81
CA ASP A 32 1.18 -8.53 -11.30
C ASP A 32 0.41 -9.49 -10.40
N GLY A 33 -0.47 -10.28 -11.03
CA GLY A 33 -1.34 -11.21 -10.34
C GLY A 33 -2.76 -10.70 -10.09
N GLN A 34 -3.62 -11.59 -9.61
CA GLN A 34 -5.06 -11.38 -9.45
C GLN A 34 -5.51 -11.29 -7.98
N SER A 35 -4.55 -11.33 -7.05
CA SER A 35 -4.85 -11.38 -5.61
C SER A 35 -5.61 -10.16 -5.08
N MET A 36 -5.56 -9.04 -5.78
CA MET A 36 -6.24 -7.78 -5.43
C MET A 36 -7.49 -7.51 -6.25
N GLU A 37 -7.93 -8.45 -7.08
CA GLU A 37 -9.19 -8.32 -7.81
C GLU A 37 -10.40 -8.38 -6.85
N PRO A 38 -11.48 -7.63 -7.10
CA PRO A 38 -11.70 -6.71 -8.24
C PRO A 38 -11.12 -5.30 -8.07
N THR A 39 -10.50 -4.99 -6.94
CA THR A 39 -9.99 -3.63 -6.63
C THR A 39 -8.87 -3.21 -7.58
N LEU A 40 -7.89 -4.08 -7.76
CA LEU A 40 -6.78 -3.90 -8.70
C LEU A 40 -6.70 -5.11 -9.62
N LYS A 41 -6.71 -4.85 -10.91
CA LYS A 41 -6.61 -5.91 -11.94
C LYS A 41 -5.15 -6.15 -12.32
N SER A 42 -4.85 -7.37 -12.71
CA SER A 42 -3.54 -7.71 -13.27
C SER A 42 -3.21 -6.81 -14.47
N HIS A 43 -1.95 -6.42 -14.59
CA HIS A 43 -1.42 -5.50 -15.61
C HIS A 43 -1.93 -4.04 -15.52
N GLN A 44 -2.65 -3.69 -14.46
CA GLN A 44 -3.04 -2.30 -14.22
C GLN A 44 -1.84 -1.48 -13.75
N LEU A 45 -1.73 -0.25 -14.28
CA LEU A 45 -0.74 0.72 -13.84
C LEU A 45 -1.21 1.39 -12.55
N VAL A 46 -0.36 1.43 -11.55
CA VAL A 46 -0.64 2.10 -10.28
C VAL A 46 0.45 3.10 -9.92
N LEU A 47 0.04 4.21 -9.30
CA LEU A 47 0.94 5.21 -8.77
C LEU A 47 1.11 4.96 -7.27
N VAL A 48 2.33 4.67 -6.86
CA VAL A 48 2.69 4.35 -5.49
C VAL A 48 3.37 5.55 -4.84
N LYS A 49 2.84 6.01 -3.72
CA LYS A 49 3.50 6.99 -2.87
C LYS A 49 4.58 6.31 -2.05
N ARG A 50 5.81 6.79 -2.12
CA ARG A 50 6.97 6.16 -1.47
C ARG A 50 7.02 6.36 0.04
N THR A 51 6.46 7.45 0.53
CA THR A 51 6.43 7.79 1.95
C THR A 51 5.03 7.65 2.50
N ALA A 52 4.85 6.73 3.45
CA ALA A 52 3.64 6.65 4.24
C ALA A 52 3.88 7.32 5.59
N ALA A 53 3.14 8.39 5.89
CA ALA A 53 3.20 9.04 7.19
C ALA A 53 2.53 8.17 8.27
N SER A 54 1.45 7.49 7.91
CA SER A 54 0.75 6.50 8.74
C SER A 54 0.03 5.51 7.82
N ILE A 55 0.09 4.24 8.17
CA ILE A 55 -0.63 3.18 7.49
C ILE A 55 -1.89 2.87 8.30
N GLN A 56 -3.04 2.86 7.65
CA GLN A 56 -4.34 2.63 8.27
C GLN A 56 -5.00 1.38 7.68
N ARG A 57 -6.09 0.91 8.31
CA ARG A 57 -6.93 -0.14 7.73
C ARG A 57 -7.45 0.31 6.37
N ASP A 58 -7.62 -0.65 5.49
CA ASP A 58 -8.05 -0.51 4.10
C ASP A 58 -7.04 0.15 3.15
N ASP A 59 -5.90 0.61 3.64
CA ASP A 59 -4.82 1.07 2.78
C ASP A 59 -4.28 -0.09 1.94
N ILE A 60 -3.98 0.20 0.69
CA ILE A 60 -3.27 -0.73 -0.20
C ILE A 60 -1.79 -0.34 -0.17
N ILE A 61 -0.96 -1.27 0.28
CA ILE A 61 0.46 -1.06 0.42
C ILE A 61 1.26 -1.92 -0.54
N VAL A 62 2.40 -1.39 -0.95
CA VAL A 62 3.41 -2.11 -1.73
C VAL A 62 4.61 -2.32 -0.82
N PHE A 63 5.00 -3.57 -0.65
CA PHE A 63 6.15 -3.92 0.18
C PHE A 63 6.98 -5.02 -0.48
N ARG A 64 8.19 -5.19 -0.01
CA ARG A 64 9.11 -6.18 -0.53
C ARG A 64 9.47 -7.17 0.57
N VAL A 65 9.44 -8.44 0.22
CA VAL A 65 10.00 -9.52 1.04
C VAL A 65 11.06 -10.22 0.17
N ASP A 66 12.29 -10.18 0.60
CA ASP A 66 13.45 -10.62 -0.19
C ASP A 66 13.48 -9.92 -1.56
N GLU A 67 13.43 -10.68 -2.65
CA GLU A 67 13.43 -10.17 -4.02
C GLU A 67 12.02 -9.93 -4.60
N THR A 68 10.97 -10.30 -3.85
CA THR A 68 9.59 -10.26 -4.34
C THR A 68 8.84 -9.03 -3.83
N VAL A 69 8.16 -8.34 -4.73
CA VAL A 69 7.31 -7.18 -4.43
C VAL A 69 5.86 -7.63 -4.34
N TYR A 70 5.20 -7.26 -3.27
CA TYR A 70 3.80 -7.58 -3.01
C TYR A 70 2.96 -6.33 -2.96
N ILE A 71 1.72 -6.44 -3.44
CA ILE A 71 0.66 -5.44 -3.29
C ILE A 71 -0.45 -6.09 -2.50
N LYS A 72 -0.76 -5.57 -1.32
CA LYS A 72 -1.77 -6.13 -0.41
C LYS A 72 -2.56 -5.03 0.28
N ARG A 73 -3.72 -5.41 0.81
CA ARG A 73 -4.56 -4.51 1.62
C ARG A 73 -4.29 -4.74 3.10
N VAL A 74 -4.14 -3.65 3.84
CA VAL A 74 -4.04 -3.68 5.31
C VAL A 74 -5.42 -3.92 5.89
N VAL A 75 -5.58 -4.99 6.63
CA VAL A 75 -6.86 -5.36 7.27
C VAL A 75 -6.82 -5.20 8.79
N ALA A 76 -5.64 -5.17 9.38
CA ALA A 76 -5.46 -4.89 10.79
C ALA A 76 -4.15 -4.12 11.04
N VAL A 77 -4.17 -3.27 12.06
CA VAL A 77 -3.06 -2.40 12.47
C VAL A 77 -2.70 -2.67 13.93
N ALA A 78 -1.67 -1.99 14.43
CA ALA A 78 -1.26 -2.10 15.84
C ALA A 78 -2.43 -1.89 16.80
N GLY A 79 -2.52 -2.76 17.81
CA GLY A 79 -3.62 -2.79 18.78
C GLY A 79 -4.79 -3.70 18.40
N ASP A 80 -4.83 -4.17 17.15
CA ASP A 80 -5.85 -5.12 16.72
C ASP A 80 -5.47 -6.57 17.07
N THR A 81 -6.49 -7.39 17.27
CA THR A 81 -6.34 -8.84 17.42
C THR A 81 -6.82 -9.53 16.15
N VAL A 82 -5.96 -10.32 15.54
CA VAL A 82 -6.27 -11.14 14.37
C VAL A 82 -6.43 -12.58 14.79
N GLN A 83 -7.55 -13.19 14.46
CA GLN A 83 -7.80 -14.60 14.71
C GLN A 83 -8.09 -15.33 13.40
N LEU A 84 -7.39 -16.44 13.20
CA LEU A 84 -7.61 -17.37 12.10
C LEU A 84 -8.27 -18.63 12.67
N LYS A 85 -9.47 -18.92 12.25
CA LYS A 85 -10.25 -20.08 12.72
C LYS A 85 -11.23 -20.54 11.64
N ASP A 86 -11.32 -21.86 11.46
CA ASP A 86 -12.27 -22.48 10.53
C ASP A 86 -12.18 -21.87 9.10
N SER A 87 -10.96 -21.69 8.61
CA SER A 87 -10.67 -21.06 7.33
C SER A 87 -11.20 -19.61 7.19
N ARG A 88 -11.47 -18.96 8.31
CA ARG A 88 -11.98 -17.57 8.34
C ARG A 88 -11.02 -16.65 9.09
N VAL A 89 -11.08 -15.38 8.74
CA VAL A 89 -10.30 -14.31 9.37
C VAL A 89 -11.22 -13.44 10.22
N TYR A 90 -10.86 -13.24 11.47
CA TYR A 90 -11.56 -12.37 12.40
C TYR A 90 -10.61 -11.26 12.85
N ILE A 91 -11.09 -10.02 12.81
CA ILE A 91 -10.40 -8.86 13.35
C ILE A 91 -11.19 -8.33 14.53
N ASN A 92 -10.59 -8.30 15.72
CA ASN A 92 -11.26 -7.93 16.97
C ASN A 92 -12.57 -8.68 17.19
N HIS A 93 -12.56 -9.99 16.95
CA HIS A 93 -13.71 -10.91 17.05
C HIS A 93 -14.83 -10.71 16.02
N VAL A 94 -14.61 -9.87 14.99
CA VAL A 94 -15.57 -9.65 13.90
C VAL A 94 -15.06 -10.36 12.64
N TYR A 95 -15.94 -11.16 12.05
CA TYR A 95 -15.62 -11.88 10.81
C TYR A 95 -15.38 -10.90 9.65
N LEU A 96 -14.21 -11.04 9.01
CA LEU A 96 -13.82 -10.24 7.86
C LEU A 96 -14.15 -10.99 6.56
N SER A 97 -15.35 -10.78 6.04
CA SER A 97 -15.76 -11.33 4.73
C SER A 97 -15.20 -10.45 3.60
N PRO A 98 -14.80 -11.00 2.46
CA PRO A 98 -14.89 -12.40 2.03
C PRO A 98 -13.58 -13.19 2.20
N TYR A 99 -12.67 -12.75 3.03
CA TYR A 99 -11.35 -13.37 3.16
C TYR A 99 -11.43 -14.74 3.82
N THR A 100 -10.75 -15.69 3.21
CA THR A 100 -10.55 -17.04 3.72
C THR A 100 -9.06 -17.32 3.86
N CYS A 101 -8.67 -18.17 4.79
CA CYS A 101 -7.30 -18.64 4.93
C CYS A 101 -7.22 -20.14 4.59
N ASP A 102 -6.12 -20.54 3.95
CA ASP A 102 -5.91 -21.89 3.44
C ASP A 102 -5.51 -22.90 4.51
N ALA A 103 -5.83 -22.69 5.77
CA ALA A 103 -5.33 -23.60 6.77
C ALA A 103 -6.33 -23.86 7.89
N ASP A 104 -6.37 -25.11 8.33
CA ASP A 104 -6.83 -25.53 9.66
C ASP A 104 -5.96 -24.95 10.80
N ILE A 105 -5.37 -23.78 10.59
CA ILE A 105 -4.53 -23.09 11.55
C ILE A 105 -5.44 -22.25 12.42
N ALA A 106 -5.70 -22.72 13.63
CA ALA A 106 -6.20 -21.86 14.68
C ALA A 106 -5.03 -21.03 15.23
N ALA A 107 -4.98 -19.77 14.89
CA ALA A 107 -3.96 -18.85 15.35
C ALA A 107 -4.58 -17.52 15.77
N ALA A 108 -4.04 -16.92 16.81
CA ALA A 108 -4.42 -15.59 17.26
C ALA A 108 -3.15 -14.74 17.42
N TYR A 109 -3.21 -13.53 16.86
CA TYR A 109 -2.10 -12.57 16.90
C TYR A 109 -2.60 -11.25 17.45
N ASN A 110 -1.90 -10.73 18.46
CA ASN A 110 -2.05 -9.35 18.89
C ASN A 110 -1.00 -8.51 18.18
N LEU A 111 -1.45 -7.54 17.38
CA LEU A 111 -0.54 -6.72 16.61
C LEU A 111 0.11 -5.66 17.51
N GLU A 112 1.43 -5.71 17.60
CA GLU A 112 2.25 -4.73 18.27
C GLU A 112 2.50 -3.50 17.40
N ALA A 113 3.19 -2.49 17.94
CA ALA A 113 3.59 -1.31 17.19
C ALA A 113 4.36 -1.71 15.90
N ASP A 114 4.07 -1.00 14.82
CA ASP A 114 4.70 -1.20 13.50
C ASP A 114 4.43 -2.58 12.85
N HIS A 115 3.44 -3.32 13.36
CA HIS A 115 2.99 -4.56 12.74
C HIS A 115 1.64 -4.36 12.05
N TYR A 116 1.51 -4.98 10.89
CA TYR A 116 0.31 -4.91 10.05
C TYR A 116 -0.07 -6.30 9.58
N PHE A 117 -1.36 -6.57 9.53
CA PHE A 117 -1.87 -7.78 8.89
C PHE A 117 -2.46 -7.43 7.53
N VAL A 118 -1.99 -8.10 6.51
CA VAL A 118 -2.35 -7.80 5.12
C VAL A 118 -2.93 -9.01 4.43
N LEU A 119 -3.90 -8.78 3.56
CA LEU A 119 -4.56 -9.79 2.75
C LEU A 119 -4.70 -9.34 1.29
N GLY A 120 -4.86 -10.26 0.43
CA GLY A 120 -5.10 -10.00 -0.98
C GLY A 120 -5.17 -11.25 -1.81
#